data_2b25f4929dbfcce63255ef1418c738f9
#
_entry.id   2b25f4929dbfcce63255ef1418c738f9
#
_cell.length_a   1.000
_cell.length_b   1.000
_cell.length_c   1.000
_cell.angle_alpha   90.00
_cell.angle_beta   90.00
_cell.angle_gamma   90.00
#
_symmetry.space_group_name_H-M   'P 1'
#
loop_
_entity.id
_entity.type
_entity.pdbx_description
1 polymer ?
#
loop_
_entity_poly.entity_id
_entity_poly.type
_entity_poly.pdbx_seq_one_letter_code
_entity_poly.pdbx_strand_id
1 'polypeptide(L)'
;MAHRVQLLNNISWMILLLIAGCKQNSKQSIHQYLISRSDTDLHSVNGVMFLKNQALTGTVFLIYPGTSDTAEIAVYKEGKENGTWKKFYPNGLLKEKREFSNGKKTSDYMAWWENGKQQLHYLFKDDEYEGTCMEWNTTGKLVKEMNYKKGHEEGVQRWWYDNGKIKANYVITNGRRYGLLGTKNCINVSDSVFKN
;
A
#
# COMPACT_ATOMS: atom_id res chain seq x y z
N MET A 1 -49.52 -68.72 -37.47
CA MET A 1 -48.57 -68.25 -38.48
C MET A 1 -48.19 -66.81 -38.10
N ALA A 2 -46.94 -66.56 -38.11
CA ALA A 2 -46.26 -65.48 -37.49
C ALA A 2 -46.51 -64.05 -38.08
N HIS A 3 -46.62 -63.03 -37.25
CA HIS A 3 -46.10 -61.73 -37.56
C HIS A 3 -45.49 -61.13 -36.29
N ARG A 4 -44.21 -61.25 -36.13
CA ARG A 4 -43.43 -60.41 -35.23
C ARG A 4 -43.11 -59.14 -36.00
N VAL A 5 -43.65 -58.05 -35.52
CA VAL A 5 -43.35 -56.71 -36.00
C VAL A 5 -42.22 -56.12 -35.19
N GLN A 6 -41.25 -55.61 -35.88
CA GLN A 6 -40.11 -54.84 -35.39
C GLN A 6 -40.54 -53.54 -34.72
N LEU A 7 -40.14 -53.38 -33.49
CA LEU A 7 -40.23 -52.10 -32.73
C LEU A 7 -38.97 -51.95 -31.91
N LEU A 8 -37.85 -51.76 -32.55
CA LEU A 8 -36.60 -51.45 -31.86
C LEU A 8 -35.68 -50.72 -32.84
N ASN A 9 -35.88 -49.44 -33.09
CA ASN A 9 -34.81 -48.66 -33.73
C ASN A 9 -34.96 -47.14 -33.58
N ASN A 10 -35.74 -46.57 -32.68
CA ASN A 10 -35.91 -45.12 -32.61
C ASN A 10 -35.49 -44.50 -31.26
N ILE A 11 -34.74 -45.19 -30.41
CA ILE A 11 -34.31 -44.62 -29.10
C ILE A 11 -32.81 -44.24 -29.09
N SER A 12 -32.08 -44.55 -30.17
CA SER A 12 -30.64 -44.34 -30.18
C SER A 12 -30.15 -43.00 -30.74
N TRP A 13 -31.02 -42.07 -31.12
CA TRP A 13 -30.62 -40.78 -31.72
C TRP A 13 -30.90 -39.54 -30.87
N MET A 14 -31.33 -39.70 -29.63
CA MET A 14 -31.67 -38.58 -28.78
C MET A 14 -30.69 -38.35 -27.58
N ILE A 15 -29.59 -39.10 -27.51
CA ILE A 15 -28.61 -38.98 -26.43
C ILE A 15 -27.30 -38.25 -26.85
N LEU A 16 -27.24 -37.69 -28.06
CA LEU A 16 -25.99 -37.13 -28.59
C LEU A 16 -25.92 -35.61 -28.68
N LEU A 17 -26.69 -34.88 -27.88
CA LEU A 17 -26.67 -33.38 -27.89
C LEU A 17 -26.58 -32.76 -26.52
N LEU A 18 -26.00 -33.44 -25.53
CA LEU A 18 -25.61 -32.83 -24.26
C LEU A 18 -24.09 -32.81 -24.09
N ILE A 19 -23.35 -32.48 -25.13
CA ILE A 19 -22.01 -31.93 -24.95
C ILE A 19 -22.21 -30.43 -24.74
N ALA A 20 -22.67 -30.10 -23.54
CA ALA A 20 -22.69 -28.78 -23.02
C ALA A 20 -21.27 -28.23 -23.08
N GLY A 21 -21.14 -27.08 -23.73
CA GLY A 21 -19.92 -26.32 -23.81
C GLY A 21 -19.30 -26.12 -22.44
N CYS A 22 -18.25 -26.85 -22.12
CA CYS A 22 -17.26 -26.39 -21.18
C CYS A 22 -16.79 -25.03 -21.73
N LYS A 23 -17.26 -23.94 -21.13
CA LYS A 23 -16.59 -22.67 -21.21
C LYS A 23 -15.18 -22.94 -20.69
N GLN A 24 -14.26 -23.16 -21.59
CA GLN A 24 -12.86 -23.10 -21.33
C GLN A 24 -12.61 -21.67 -20.86
N ASN A 25 -12.62 -21.45 -19.53
CA ASN A 25 -12.00 -20.30 -18.94
C ASN A 25 -10.54 -20.41 -19.34
N SER A 26 -10.19 -19.81 -20.46
CA SER A 26 -8.81 -19.52 -20.78
C SER A 26 -8.34 -18.65 -19.61
N LYS A 27 -7.59 -19.26 -18.69
CA LYS A 27 -6.73 -18.48 -17.79
C LYS A 27 -5.83 -17.68 -18.72
N GLN A 28 -6.22 -16.46 -18.98
CA GLN A 28 -5.40 -15.50 -19.66
C GLN A 28 -4.12 -15.43 -18.82
N SER A 29 -3.05 -16.02 -19.31
CA SER A 29 -1.73 -15.90 -18.67
C SER A 29 -1.43 -14.42 -18.68
N ILE A 30 -1.57 -13.77 -17.52
CA ILE A 30 -1.16 -12.39 -17.34
C ILE A 30 0.35 -12.41 -17.48
N HIS A 31 0.86 -12.08 -18.66
CA HIS A 31 2.27 -11.85 -18.86
C HIS A 31 2.66 -10.66 -17.99
N GLN A 32 3.27 -10.98 -16.87
CA GLN A 32 3.79 -9.96 -15.96
C GLN A 32 5.09 -9.43 -16.57
N TYR A 33 4.99 -8.27 -17.21
CA TYR A 33 6.14 -7.59 -17.80
C TYR A 33 7.05 -7.04 -16.69
N LEU A 34 8.36 -7.23 -16.86
CA LEU A 34 9.39 -6.55 -16.08
C LEU A 34 9.98 -5.43 -16.94
N ILE A 35 9.73 -4.19 -16.59
CA ILE A 35 9.97 -3.03 -17.43
C ILE A 35 10.87 -2.04 -16.67
N SER A 36 11.92 -1.56 -17.34
CA SER A 36 12.72 -0.47 -16.80
C SER A 36 11.92 0.83 -16.77
N ARG A 37 12.04 1.59 -15.69
CA ARG A 37 11.43 2.93 -15.61
C ARG A 37 11.98 3.92 -16.66
N SER A 38 13.17 3.66 -17.20
CA SER A 38 13.77 4.42 -18.29
C SER A 38 13.28 4.00 -19.68
N ASP A 39 12.37 3.02 -19.79
CA ASP A 39 11.77 2.62 -21.05
C ASP A 39 10.99 3.79 -21.66
N THR A 40 11.31 4.15 -22.90
CA THR A 40 10.72 5.30 -23.61
C THR A 40 9.26 5.11 -23.96
N ASP A 41 8.79 3.86 -24.00
CA ASP A 41 7.39 3.51 -24.25
C ASP A 41 6.52 3.58 -22.97
N LEU A 42 7.15 3.77 -21.80
CA LEU A 42 6.48 3.89 -20.52
C LEU A 42 6.11 5.35 -20.24
N HIS A 43 4.83 5.62 -20.06
CA HIS A 43 4.35 6.97 -19.75
C HIS A 43 3.09 6.95 -18.87
N SER A 44 2.82 8.08 -18.19
CA SER A 44 1.63 8.22 -17.34
C SER A 44 0.70 9.29 -17.90
N VAL A 45 -0.59 8.98 -17.93
CA VAL A 45 -1.66 9.92 -18.30
C VAL A 45 -2.74 9.87 -17.23
N ASN A 46 -3.03 11.01 -16.61
CA ASN A 46 -4.04 11.15 -15.55
C ASN A 46 -3.92 10.10 -14.43
N GLY A 47 -2.67 9.81 -14.02
CA GLY A 47 -2.40 8.83 -12.96
C GLY A 47 -2.51 7.35 -13.38
N VAL A 48 -2.74 7.08 -14.66
CA VAL A 48 -2.73 5.73 -15.22
C VAL A 48 -1.41 5.52 -15.97
N MET A 49 -0.69 4.44 -15.65
CA MET A 49 0.55 4.05 -16.30
C MET A 49 0.28 3.25 -17.56
N PHE A 50 0.90 3.64 -18.66
CA PHE A 50 0.82 2.98 -19.96
C PHE A 50 2.19 2.48 -20.39
N LEU A 51 2.21 1.33 -21.05
CA LEU A 51 3.30 0.87 -21.88
C LEU A 51 2.83 0.93 -23.35
N LYS A 52 3.44 1.79 -24.16
CA LYS A 52 2.88 2.15 -25.48
C LYS A 52 1.46 2.70 -25.31
N ASN A 53 0.51 2.09 -25.96
CA ASN A 53 -0.91 2.49 -25.93
C ASN A 53 -1.78 1.58 -25.04
N GLN A 54 -1.16 0.74 -24.21
CA GLN A 54 -1.89 -0.21 -23.35
C GLN A 54 -1.67 0.12 -21.86
N ALA A 55 -2.74 0.10 -21.09
CA ALA A 55 -2.64 0.24 -19.63
C ALA A 55 -1.76 -0.89 -19.06
N LEU A 56 -0.72 -0.50 -18.33
CA LEU A 56 0.31 -1.41 -17.87
C LEU A 56 -0.22 -2.42 -16.84
N THR A 57 0.03 -3.70 -17.11
CA THR A 57 -0.02 -4.75 -16.09
C THR A 57 1.35 -5.40 -16.01
N GLY A 58 2.07 -5.18 -14.89
CA GLY A 58 3.43 -5.65 -14.74
C GLY A 58 4.19 -4.96 -13.62
N THR A 59 5.49 -5.19 -13.58
CA THR A 59 6.41 -4.61 -12.61
C THR A 59 7.36 -3.64 -13.30
N VAL A 60 7.42 -2.42 -12.78
CA VAL A 60 8.40 -1.40 -13.20
C VAL A 60 9.53 -1.38 -12.18
N PHE A 61 10.75 -1.35 -12.64
CA PHE A 61 11.93 -1.20 -11.79
C PHE A 61 12.76 0.01 -12.17
N LEU A 62 13.45 0.55 -11.20
CA LEU A 62 14.45 1.61 -11.37
C LEU A 62 15.78 1.09 -10.83
N ILE A 63 16.85 1.32 -11.58
CA ILE A 63 18.22 1.01 -11.18
C ILE A 63 18.92 2.32 -10.82
N TYR A 64 19.82 2.30 -9.84
CA TYR A 64 20.67 3.44 -9.53
C TYR A 64 21.60 3.76 -10.70
N PRO A 65 21.77 5.05 -11.08
CA PRO A 65 22.63 5.44 -12.18
C PRO A 65 24.07 4.90 -12.00
N GLY A 66 24.59 4.28 -13.08
CA GLY A 66 25.95 3.74 -13.10
C GLY A 66 26.17 2.44 -12.32
N THR A 67 25.10 1.79 -11.86
CA THR A 67 25.15 0.50 -11.13
C THR A 67 24.21 -0.53 -11.75
N SER A 68 24.22 -1.75 -11.20
CA SER A 68 23.20 -2.78 -11.43
C SER A 68 22.18 -2.87 -10.29
N ASP A 69 22.30 -2.00 -9.26
CA ASP A 69 21.53 -2.11 -8.04
C ASP A 69 20.13 -1.50 -8.19
N THR A 70 19.14 -2.24 -7.75
CA THR A 70 17.74 -1.80 -7.81
C THR A 70 17.47 -0.70 -6.80
N ALA A 71 16.95 0.43 -7.28
CA ALA A 71 16.51 1.57 -6.46
C ALA A 71 15.02 1.48 -6.10
N GLU A 72 14.18 1.01 -7.03
CA GLU A 72 12.73 0.94 -6.83
C GLU A 72 12.12 -0.24 -7.59
N ILE A 73 11.07 -0.82 -7.02
CA ILE A 73 10.18 -1.79 -7.67
C ILE A 73 8.74 -1.34 -7.42
N ALA A 74 7.96 -1.23 -8.49
CA ALA A 74 6.57 -0.80 -8.47
C ALA A 74 5.71 -1.76 -9.29
N VAL A 75 4.60 -2.23 -8.71
CA VAL A 75 3.68 -3.16 -9.38
C VAL A 75 2.44 -2.44 -9.85
N TYR A 76 2.04 -2.70 -11.08
CA TYR A 76 0.86 -2.13 -11.72
C TYR A 76 -0.10 -3.22 -12.21
N LYS A 77 -1.38 -2.92 -12.15
CA LYS A 77 -2.46 -3.69 -12.77
C LYS A 77 -3.40 -2.72 -13.49
N GLU A 78 -3.58 -2.94 -14.79
CA GLU A 78 -4.44 -2.07 -15.62
C GLU A 78 -4.08 -0.57 -15.48
N GLY A 79 -2.77 -0.28 -15.42
CA GLY A 79 -2.21 1.07 -15.29
C GLY A 79 -2.25 1.69 -13.90
N LYS A 80 -2.85 1.03 -12.91
CA LYS A 80 -2.93 1.51 -11.53
C LYS A 80 -1.94 0.77 -10.63
N GLU A 81 -1.43 1.47 -9.61
CA GLU A 81 -0.62 0.85 -8.59
C GLU A 81 -1.40 -0.29 -7.93
N ASN A 82 -0.78 -1.47 -7.84
CA ASN A 82 -1.43 -2.65 -7.26
C ASN A 82 -0.41 -3.65 -6.74
N GLY A 83 -0.50 -3.99 -5.46
CA GLY A 83 0.48 -4.84 -4.78
C GLY A 83 1.58 -4.04 -4.09
N THR A 84 2.71 -4.69 -3.87
CA THR A 84 3.81 -4.14 -3.05
C THR A 84 4.73 -3.25 -3.87
N TRP A 85 4.97 -2.03 -3.39
CA TRP A 85 6.03 -1.13 -3.85
C TRP A 85 7.18 -1.15 -2.87
N LYS A 86 8.41 -1.16 -3.39
CA LYS A 86 9.63 -1.16 -2.60
C LYS A 86 10.61 -0.13 -3.14
N LYS A 87 11.28 0.56 -2.21
CA LYS A 87 12.48 1.36 -2.51
C LYS A 87 13.64 0.84 -1.68
N PHE A 88 14.82 0.94 -2.21
CA PHE A 88 16.04 0.49 -1.58
C PHE A 88 17.02 1.66 -1.43
N TYR A 89 17.94 1.54 -0.52
CA TYR A 89 19.13 2.38 -0.43
C TYR A 89 20.21 1.88 -1.39
N PRO A 90 21.22 2.71 -1.73
CA PRO A 90 22.35 2.26 -2.57
C PRO A 90 23.13 1.06 -1.99
N ASN A 91 23.09 0.87 -0.68
CA ASN A 91 23.69 -0.29 -0.01
C ASN A 91 22.81 -1.56 -0.06
N GLY A 92 21.68 -1.54 -0.81
CA GLY A 92 20.76 -2.65 -0.99
C GLY A 92 19.76 -2.85 0.15
N LEU A 93 19.87 -2.11 1.27
CA LEU A 93 18.89 -2.19 2.35
C LEU A 93 17.54 -1.61 1.94
N LEU A 94 16.47 -2.22 2.43
CA LEU A 94 15.11 -1.74 2.19
C LEU A 94 14.94 -0.36 2.83
N LYS A 95 14.51 0.61 2.02
CA LYS A 95 14.23 1.99 2.44
C LYS A 95 12.76 2.20 2.74
N GLU A 96 11.90 1.63 1.89
CA GLU A 96 10.47 1.87 1.94
C GLU A 96 9.70 0.68 1.36
N LYS A 97 8.58 0.35 2.00
CA LYS A 97 7.61 -0.64 1.52
C LYS A 97 6.21 -0.07 1.67
N ARG A 98 5.43 -0.09 0.60
CA ARG A 98 4.02 0.33 0.56
C ARG A 98 3.17 -0.73 -0.10
N GLU A 99 1.92 -0.82 0.34
CA GLU A 99 0.91 -1.66 -0.31
C GLU A 99 -0.13 -0.80 -1.01
N PHE A 100 -0.50 -1.21 -2.22
CA PHE A 100 -1.50 -0.54 -3.04
C PHE A 100 -2.57 -1.52 -3.51
N SER A 101 -3.79 -1.05 -3.65
CA SER A 101 -4.89 -1.76 -4.28
C SER A 101 -5.65 -0.80 -5.20
N ASN A 102 -5.66 -1.10 -6.50
CA ASN A 102 -6.36 -0.30 -7.51
C ASN A 102 -6.04 1.21 -7.45
N GLY A 103 -4.75 1.55 -7.31
CA GLY A 103 -4.24 2.93 -7.24
C GLY A 103 -4.34 3.59 -5.88
N LYS A 104 -4.88 2.92 -4.87
CA LYS A 104 -5.03 3.46 -3.50
C LYS A 104 -4.05 2.79 -2.54
N LYS A 105 -3.48 3.58 -1.64
CA LYS A 105 -2.70 3.07 -0.51
C LYS A 105 -3.61 2.26 0.40
N THR A 106 -3.12 1.09 0.80
CA THR A 106 -3.84 0.19 1.71
C THR A 106 -2.84 -0.53 2.61
N SER A 107 -3.32 -1.06 3.77
CA SER A 107 -2.48 -1.83 4.67
C SER A 107 -1.24 -1.06 5.16
N ASP A 108 -0.10 -1.73 5.24
CA ASP A 108 1.11 -1.21 5.86
C ASP A 108 1.91 -0.32 4.91
N TYR A 109 2.34 0.83 5.43
CA TYR A 109 3.44 1.61 4.90
C TYR A 109 4.57 1.60 5.92
N MET A 110 5.70 1.02 5.55
CA MET A 110 6.88 0.92 6.39
C MET A 110 8.06 1.62 5.72
N ALA A 111 8.87 2.31 6.51
CA ALA A 111 10.17 2.81 6.06
C ALA A 111 11.26 2.51 7.11
N TRP A 112 12.49 2.49 6.63
CA TRP A 112 13.67 2.21 7.43
C TRP A 112 14.72 3.27 7.19
N TRP A 113 15.51 3.55 8.19
CA TRP A 113 16.72 4.34 8.10
C TRP A 113 17.80 3.57 7.34
N GLU A 114 18.79 4.26 6.80
CA GLU A 114 19.89 3.63 6.05
C GLU A 114 20.72 2.64 6.91
N ASN A 115 20.65 2.76 8.23
CA ASN A 115 21.23 1.81 9.17
C ASN A 115 20.34 0.57 9.43
N GLY A 116 19.27 0.38 8.67
CA GLY A 116 18.34 -0.75 8.75
C GLY A 116 17.31 -0.68 9.89
N LYS A 117 17.38 0.31 10.78
CA LYS A 117 16.37 0.47 11.84
C LYS A 117 15.08 1.04 11.27
N GLN A 118 13.96 0.60 11.82
CA GLN A 118 12.65 1.11 11.44
C GLN A 118 12.55 2.61 11.65
N GLN A 119 12.01 3.32 10.66
CA GLN A 119 11.78 4.77 10.67
C GLN A 119 10.31 5.08 10.95
N LEU A 120 9.41 4.40 10.24
CA LEU A 120 7.98 4.55 10.43
C LEU A 120 7.20 3.26 10.13
N HIS A 121 6.03 3.18 10.72
CA HIS A 121 4.99 2.21 10.40
C HIS A 121 3.65 2.93 10.45
N TYR A 122 3.00 3.05 9.31
CA TYR A 122 1.70 3.67 9.15
C TYR A 122 0.72 2.66 8.57
N LEU A 123 -0.54 2.78 8.95
CA LEU A 123 -1.61 2.00 8.39
C LEU A 123 -2.49 2.86 7.50
N PHE A 124 -2.83 2.33 6.33
CA PHE A 124 -3.71 2.98 5.37
C PHE A 124 -4.93 2.12 5.05
N LYS A 125 -6.04 2.79 4.81
CA LYS A 125 -7.23 2.24 4.22
C LYS A 125 -7.79 3.23 3.22
N ASP A 126 -7.83 2.86 1.94
CA ASP A 126 -8.35 3.72 0.86
C ASP A 126 -7.70 5.12 0.78
N ASP A 127 -6.36 5.21 0.88
CA ASP A 127 -5.53 6.43 0.95
C ASP A 127 -5.59 7.21 2.28
N GLU A 128 -6.45 6.85 3.21
CA GLU A 128 -6.59 7.50 4.51
C GLU A 128 -5.78 6.77 5.58
N TYR A 129 -5.25 7.52 6.55
CA TYR A 129 -4.64 6.92 7.75
C TYR A 129 -5.71 6.20 8.57
N GLU A 130 -5.38 4.99 9.05
CA GLU A 130 -6.28 4.17 9.87
C GLU A 130 -5.48 3.44 10.95
N GLY A 131 -5.95 3.50 12.21
CA GLY A 131 -5.27 2.85 13.33
C GLY A 131 -4.03 3.59 13.84
N THR A 132 -3.07 2.85 14.39
CA THR A 132 -1.88 3.43 15.04
C THR A 132 -0.74 3.62 14.03
N CYS A 133 -0.24 4.84 13.95
CA CYS A 133 0.93 5.24 13.17
C CYS A 133 2.10 5.54 14.11
N MET A 134 3.27 4.98 13.82
CA MET A 134 4.44 5.09 14.67
C MET A 134 5.65 5.59 13.89
N GLU A 135 6.49 6.42 14.56
CA GLU A 135 7.79 6.86 14.03
C GLU A 135 8.90 6.63 15.05
N TRP A 136 10.07 6.23 14.56
CA TRP A 136 11.28 6.03 15.35
C TRP A 136 12.43 6.89 14.82
N ASN A 137 13.29 7.33 15.69
CA ASN A 137 14.51 8.02 15.30
C ASN A 137 15.61 7.06 14.82
N THR A 138 16.73 7.58 14.35
CA THR A 138 17.86 6.80 13.83
C THR A 138 18.51 5.87 14.86
N THR A 139 18.27 6.09 16.15
CA THR A 139 18.72 5.19 17.23
C THR A 139 17.74 4.05 17.49
N GLY A 140 16.52 4.10 16.89
CA GLY A 140 15.44 3.12 17.07
C GLY A 140 14.53 3.43 18.26
N LYS A 141 14.59 4.62 18.84
CA LYS A 141 13.66 5.05 19.87
C LYS A 141 12.36 5.55 19.24
N LEU A 142 11.23 5.16 19.80
CA LEU A 142 9.91 5.67 19.41
C LEU A 142 9.84 7.18 19.73
N VAL A 143 9.47 7.98 18.72
CA VAL A 143 9.35 9.44 18.82
C VAL A 143 7.94 9.96 18.54
N LYS A 144 7.09 9.14 17.87
CA LYS A 144 5.69 9.43 17.70
C LYS A 144 4.83 8.17 17.74
N GLU A 145 3.69 8.28 18.37
CA GLU A 145 2.57 7.35 18.36
C GLU A 145 1.30 8.14 18.13
N MET A 146 0.68 7.95 16.99
CA MET A 146 -0.49 8.70 16.55
C MET A 146 -1.60 7.72 16.19
N ASN A 147 -2.82 8.01 16.60
CA ASN A 147 -3.96 7.18 16.26
C ASN A 147 -4.91 7.93 15.33
N TYR A 148 -5.35 7.23 14.29
CA TYR A 148 -6.20 7.77 13.24
C TYR A 148 -7.42 6.89 13.01
N LYS A 149 -8.50 7.53 12.59
CA LYS A 149 -9.70 6.89 12.11
C LYS A 149 -10.24 7.68 10.92
N LYS A 150 -10.32 7.02 9.76
CA LYS A 150 -10.76 7.65 8.51
C LYS A 150 -10.01 8.95 8.22
N GLY A 151 -8.70 8.92 8.26
CA GLY A 151 -7.80 10.05 7.99
C GLY A 151 -7.71 11.13 9.07
N HIS A 152 -8.53 11.07 10.11
CA HIS A 152 -8.55 12.05 11.19
C HIS A 152 -7.89 11.50 12.46
N GLU A 153 -7.18 12.37 13.20
CA GLU A 153 -6.67 12.01 14.53
C GLU A 153 -7.82 11.62 15.46
N GLU A 154 -7.72 10.47 16.10
CA GLU A 154 -8.70 9.95 17.06
C GLU A 154 -7.98 9.17 18.15
N GLY A 155 -8.34 9.37 19.43
CA GLY A 155 -7.69 8.70 20.55
C GLY A 155 -6.36 9.34 20.95
N VAL A 156 -5.46 8.55 21.48
CA VAL A 156 -4.21 9.00 22.10
C VAL A 156 -3.18 9.41 21.07
N GLN A 157 -2.53 10.57 21.30
CA GLN A 157 -1.46 11.12 20.48
C GLN A 157 -0.27 11.41 21.39
N ARG A 158 0.91 10.81 21.12
CA ARG A 158 2.11 10.94 21.92
C ARG A 158 3.31 11.26 21.08
N TRP A 159 4.07 12.27 21.47
CA TRP A 159 5.32 12.62 20.82
C TRP A 159 6.41 12.78 21.87
N TRP A 160 7.61 12.39 21.52
CA TRP A 160 8.78 12.48 22.39
C TRP A 160 9.92 13.21 21.68
N TYR A 161 10.77 13.82 22.45
CA TYR A 161 12.08 14.26 22.01
C TYR A 161 13.04 13.07 21.97
N ASP A 162 14.18 13.18 21.26
CA ASP A 162 15.20 12.13 21.19
C ASP A 162 15.74 11.71 22.56
N ASN A 163 15.73 12.61 23.54
CA ASN A 163 16.10 12.33 24.93
C ASN A 163 15.01 11.58 25.72
N GLY A 164 13.86 11.24 25.11
CA GLY A 164 12.74 10.52 25.70
C GLY A 164 11.77 11.41 26.51
N LYS A 165 12.03 12.70 26.64
CA LYS A 165 11.06 13.62 27.30
C LYS A 165 9.82 13.78 26.43
N ILE A 166 8.65 13.87 27.06
CA ILE A 166 7.38 14.08 26.38
C ILE A 166 7.38 15.46 25.72
N LYS A 167 7.08 15.49 24.43
CA LYS A 167 6.88 16.70 23.62
C LYS A 167 5.41 17.07 23.50
N ALA A 168 4.55 16.06 23.29
CA ALA A 168 3.11 16.20 23.27
C ALA A 168 2.47 14.91 23.79
N ASN A 169 1.37 15.04 24.53
CA ASN A 169 0.57 13.92 25.01
C ASN A 169 -0.87 14.41 25.18
N TYR A 170 -1.68 14.12 24.19
CA TYR A 170 -3.07 14.54 24.18
C TYR A 170 -3.96 13.43 23.64
N VAL A 171 -5.25 13.54 23.91
CA VAL A 171 -6.29 12.65 23.39
C VAL A 171 -7.25 13.45 22.55
N ILE A 172 -7.66 12.89 21.42
CA ILE A 172 -8.77 13.40 20.63
C ILE A 172 -9.99 12.52 20.88
N THR A 173 -11.06 13.17 21.29
CA THR A 173 -12.37 12.53 21.48
C THR A 173 -13.43 13.46 20.92
N ASN A 174 -14.26 12.94 20.00
CA ASN A 174 -15.31 13.73 19.32
C ASN A 174 -14.77 15.04 18.69
N GLY A 175 -13.59 14.96 18.04
CA GLY A 175 -12.93 16.09 17.38
C GLY A 175 -12.32 17.15 18.31
N ARG A 176 -12.34 16.95 19.64
CA ARG A 176 -11.76 17.86 20.63
C ARG A 176 -10.48 17.30 21.21
N ARG A 177 -9.50 18.17 21.46
CA ARG A 177 -8.20 17.83 22.02
C ARG A 177 -8.15 18.10 23.51
N TYR A 178 -7.65 17.11 24.28
CA TYR A 178 -7.49 17.18 25.72
C TYR A 178 -6.08 16.75 26.11
N GLY A 179 -5.38 17.53 26.94
CA GLY A 179 -4.05 17.19 27.42
C GLY A 179 -2.93 18.11 26.93
N LEU A 180 -1.68 17.64 26.98
CA LEU A 180 -0.48 18.39 26.63
C LEU A 180 -0.29 18.44 25.11
N LEU A 181 -0.61 19.56 24.49
CA LEU A 181 -0.54 19.75 23.02
C LEU A 181 0.88 20.03 22.50
N GLY A 182 1.81 20.28 23.36
CA GLY A 182 3.21 20.56 23.05
C GLY A 182 3.84 21.37 24.17
N THR A 183 5.16 21.29 24.31
CA THR A 183 5.89 22.23 25.16
C THR A 183 6.04 23.53 24.36
N LYS A 184 5.05 24.43 24.47
CA LYS A 184 5.40 25.84 24.34
C LYS A 184 6.38 26.11 25.48
N ASN A 185 7.48 26.80 25.22
CA ASN A 185 8.17 27.53 26.27
C ASN A 185 7.11 28.47 26.89
N CYS A 186 6.36 27.97 27.86
CA CYS A 186 5.69 28.86 28.79
C CYS A 186 6.82 29.51 29.58
N ILE A 187 7.31 30.62 29.09
CA ILE A 187 7.77 31.68 29.97
C ILE A 187 6.59 31.84 30.92
N ASN A 188 6.82 31.47 32.16
CA ASN A 188 5.79 31.46 33.18
C ASN A 188 5.23 32.90 33.26
N VAL A 189 4.07 33.14 32.67
CA VAL A 189 3.43 34.45 32.69
C VAL A 189 3.17 34.88 34.14
N SER A 190 3.10 33.90 35.07
CA SER A 190 3.02 34.15 36.49
C SER A 190 4.25 34.90 37.05
N ASP A 191 5.45 34.68 36.52
CA ASP A 191 6.64 35.39 37.01
C ASP A 191 6.74 36.84 36.51
N SER A 192 6.01 37.19 35.46
CA SER A 192 5.95 38.56 34.93
C SER A 192 4.83 39.41 35.55
N VAL A 193 3.81 38.78 36.14
CA VAL A 193 2.64 39.47 36.69
C VAL A 193 2.79 39.77 38.21
N PHE A 194 3.70 39.10 38.92
CA PHE A 194 3.88 39.22 40.36
C PHE A 194 5.23 39.82 40.78
N LYS A 195 5.99 40.43 39.88
CA LYS A 195 7.13 41.29 40.23
C LYS A 195 6.67 42.74 40.22
N ASN A 196 6.07 43.18 41.31
CA ASN A 196 6.02 44.59 41.77
C ASN A 196 7.04 44.77 42.86
#